data_46df66fa44132e695313386c97a6693f
#
_entry.id   46df66fa44132e695313386c97a6693f
#
_cell.length_a   1.000
_cell.length_b   1.000
_cell.length_c   1.000
_cell.angle_alpha   90.00
_cell.angle_beta   90.00
_cell.angle_gamma   90.00
#
_symmetry.space_group_name_H-M   'P 1'
#
loop_
_entity.id
_entity.type
_entity.pdbx_description
1 polymer ?
#
loop_
_entity_poly.entity_id
_entity_poly.type
_entity_poly.pdbx_seq_one_letter_code
_entity_poly.pdbx_strand_id
1 'polypeptide(L)'
;MYSDEDDDFIKPEKLPLYLKGKEILDVVFKITALIHDNDEYLNELKACMLNDAALLTVKVAGAEAAGLYDLKMENAAIIRKAARDLMVQQHSLDMFGFEYVEYCQIVSDLIEEYRLLFIDWVAGFDKN
;
A
#
# COMPACT_ATOMS: atom_id res chain seq x y z
N MET A 1 17.65 -23.67 -19.69
CA MET A 1 17.10 -23.30 -19.61
C MET A 1 16.33 -22.32 -19.50
N TYR A 2 15.90 -21.97 -19.40
CA TYR A 2 15.07 -21.08 -19.48
C TYR A 2 15.26 -20.00 -18.65
N SER A 3 16.28 -19.73 -18.18
CA SER A 3 16.66 -18.60 -17.38
C SER A 3 16.54 -17.26 -18.13
N ASP A 4 16.70 -17.26 -19.43
CA ASP A 4 16.52 -16.06 -20.23
C ASP A 4 15.09 -15.55 -20.20
N GLU A 5 14.13 -16.48 -20.19
CA GLU A 5 12.73 -16.11 -20.05
C GLU A 5 12.44 -15.52 -18.68
N ASP A 6 13.06 -16.08 -17.65
CA ASP A 6 12.89 -15.58 -16.28
C ASP A 6 13.48 -14.18 -16.13
N ASP A 7 14.57 -13.89 -16.85
CA ASP A 7 15.21 -12.58 -16.77
C ASP A 7 14.38 -11.48 -17.43
N ASP A 8 13.51 -11.84 -18.36
CA ASP A 8 12.63 -10.88 -19.04
C ASP A 8 11.45 -10.46 -18.17
N PHE A 9 11.17 -11.20 -17.08
CA PHE A 9 10.07 -10.89 -16.21
C PHE A 9 10.57 -10.38 -14.87
N ILE A 10 10.11 -9.19 -14.50
CA ILE A 10 10.31 -8.70 -13.14
C ILE A 10 9.19 -9.26 -12.30
N LYS A 11 9.53 -10.04 -11.29
CA LYS A 11 8.53 -10.57 -10.37
C LYS A 11 7.90 -9.41 -9.61
N PRO A 12 6.57 -9.41 -9.43
CA PRO A 12 5.90 -8.30 -8.75
C PRO A 12 6.54 -7.94 -7.41
N GLU A 13 6.97 -8.92 -6.64
CA GLU A 13 7.56 -8.68 -5.32
C GLU A 13 8.95 -8.03 -5.37
N LYS A 14 9.52 -7.83 -6.56
CA LYS A 14 10.78 -7.12 -6.74
C LYS A 14 10.59 -5.68 -7.22
N LEU A 15 9.37 -5.30 -7.59
CA LEU A 15 9.10 -3.94 -8.04
C LEU A 15 9.26 -2.94 -6.89
N PRO A 16 9.86 -1.79 -7.15
CA PRO A 16 10.01 -0.75 -6.11
C PRO A 16 8.68 -0.38 -5.45
N LEU A 17 7.60 -0.31 -6.23
CA LEU A 17 6.27 0.00 -5.71
C LEU A 17 5.80 -1.07 -4.72
N TYR A 18 5.97 -2.34 -5.06
CA TYR A 18 5.59 -3.44 -4.19
C TYR A 18 6.41 -3.43 -2.89
N LEU A 19 7.72 -3.23 -3.01
CA LEU A 19 8.62 -3.18 -1.86
C LEU A 19 8.26 -2.02 -0.92
N LYS A 20 7.90 -0.87 -1.47
CA LYS A 20 7.46 0.27 -0.67
C LYS A 20 6.14 -0.04 0.02
N GLY A 21 5.22 -0.70 -0.67
CA GLY A 21 3.95 -1.16 -0.08
C GLY A 21 4.18 -2.10 1.10
N LYS A 22 5.14 -3.02 0.98
CA LYS A 22 5.50 -3.92 2.07
C LYS A 22 6.06 -3.15 3.26
N GLU A 23 6.88 -2.16 3.00
CA GLU A 23 7.44 -1.32 4.04
C GLU A 23 6.33 -0.59 4.82
N ILE A 24 5.35 -0.05 4.09
CA ILE A 24 4.18 0.60 4.70
C ILE A 24 3.40 -0.40 5.56
N LEU A 25 3.14 -1.58 5.03
CA LEU A 25 2.40 -2.61 5.75
C LEU A 25 3.10 -2.99 7.05
N ASP A 26 4.43 -3.13 7.02
CA ASP A 26 5.20 -3.47 8.21
C ASP A 26 5.08 -2.38 9.29
N VAL A 27 5.13 -1.11 8.91
CA VAL A 27 4.97 -0.01 9.88
C VAL A 27 3.53 0.04 10.40
N VAL A 28 2.54 -0.18 9.53
CA VAL A 28 1.13 -0.21 9.94
C VAL A 28 0.88 -1.34 10.94
N PHE A 29 1.48 -2.52 10.74
CA PHE A 29 1.40 -3.60 11.72
C PHE A 29 1.93 -3.17 13.08
N LYS A 30 3.05 -2.45 13.12
CA LYS A 30 3.63 -1.96 14.36
C LYS A 30 2.72 -0.95 15.05
N ILE A 31 2.13 -0.04 14.29
CA ILE A 31 1.18 0.95 14.82
C ILE A 31 -0.05 0.26 15.40
N THR A 32 -0.65 -0.66 14.64
CA THR A 32 -1.88 -1.32 15.08
C THR A 32 -1.66 -2.18 16.32
N ALA A 33 -0.45 -2.73 16.49
CA ALA A 33 -0.10 -3.49 17.69
C ALA A 33 -0.07 -2.61 18.94
N LEU A 34 0.06 -1.30 18.79
CA LEU A 34 0.09 -0.34 19.90
C LEU A 34 -1.31 0.19 20.27
N ILE A 35 -2.33 -0.17 19.51
CA ILE A 35 -3.71 0.25 19.77
C ILE A 35 -4.31 -0.66 20.84
N HIS A 36 -4.89 -0.06 21.87
CA HIS A 36 -5.49 -0.81 22.97
C HIS A 36 -6.83 -1.42 22.55
N ASP A 37 -7.06 -2.66 22.96
CA ASP A 37 -8.26 -3.41 22.57
C ASP A 37 -9.56 -2.82 23.14
N ASN A 38 -9.48 -2.04 24.19
CA ASN A 38 -10.68 -1.46 24.82
C ASN A 38 -11.20 -0.20 24.15
N ASP A 39 -10.55 0.26 23.07
CA ASP A 39 -11.01 1.41 22.31
C ASP A 39 -11.69 0.92 21.04
N GLU A 40 -13.03 0.90 21.04
CA GLU A 40 -13.82 0.40 19.91
C GLU A 40 -13.55 1.14 18.61
N TYR A 41 -13.47 2.47 18.69
CA TYR A 41 -13.24 3.28 17.50
C TYR A 41 -11.88 2.99 16.88
N LEU A 42 -10.85 2.98 17.71
CA LEU A 42 -9.48 2.71 17.24
C LEU A 42 -9.34 1.28 16.75
N ASN A 43 -10.09 0.32 17.29
CA ASN A 43 -10.08 -1.06 16.80
C ASN A 43 -10.69 -1.17 15.40
N GLU A 44 -11.77 -0.43 15.13
CA GLU A 44 -12.34 -0.39 13.78
C GLU A 44 -11.38 0.25 12.80
N LEU A 45 -10.74 1.34 13.21
CA LEU A 45 -9.74 2.03 12.41
C LEU A 45 -8.55 1.11 12.10
N LYS A 46 -8.11 0.34 13.10
CA LYS A 46 -7.04 -0.65 12.95
C LYS A 46 -7.34 -1.65 11.83
N ALA A 47 -8.56 -2.20 11.80
CA ALA A 47 -8.96 -3.15 10.77
C ALA A 47 -8.92 -2.51 9.38
N CYS A 48 -9.41 -1.27 9.25
CA CYS A 48 -9.38 -0.54 8.00
C CYS A 48 -7.95 -0.27 7.54
N MET A 49 -7.07 0.13 8.45
CA MET A 49 -5.66 0.41 8.15
C MET A 49 -4.95 -0.82 7.64
N LEU A 50 -5.13 -1.96 8.29
CA LEU A 50 -4.49 -3.21 7.88
C LEU A 50 -4.98 -3.64 6.50
N ASN A 51 -6.28 -3.52 6.24
CA ASN A 51 -6.84 -3.86 4.95
C ASN A 51 -6.28 -2.96 3.85
N ASP A 52 -6.27 -1.65 4.06
CA ASP A 52 -5.80 -0.71 3.05
C ASP A 52 -4.29 -0.88 2.80
N ALA A 53 -3.52 -1.08 3.85
CA ALA A 53 -2.08 -1.30 3.70
C ALA A 53 -1.78 -2.59 2.91
N ALA A 54 -2.55 -3.65 3.14
CA ALA A 54 -2.39 -4.90 2.40
C ALA A 54 -2.69 -4.73 0.91
N LEU A 55 -3.67 -3.89 0.55
CA LEU A 55 -4.01 -3.63 -0.84
C LEU A 55 -2.85 -3.00 -1.62
N LEU A 56 -1.97 -2.28 -0.95
CA LEU A 56 -0.81 -1.63 -1.59
C LEU A 56 0.19 -2.64 -2.17
N THR A 57 0.14 -3.89 -1.76
CA THR A 57 0.97 -4.96 -2.32
C THR A 57 0.15 -5.92 -3.16
N VAL A 58 -0.97 -6.40 -2.62
CA VAL A 58 -1.79 -7.43 -3.27
C VAL A 58 -2.30 -6.95 -4.64
N LYS A 59 -2.73 -5.68 -4.72
CA LYS A 59 -3.26 -5.16 -5.99
C LYS A 59 -2.18 -4.83 -7.01
N VAL A 60 -0.96 -4.54 -6.57
CA VAL A 60 0.18 -4.41 -7.49
C VAL A 60 0.46 -5.77 -8.14
N ALA A 61 0.55 -6.82 -7.34
CA ALA A 61 0.77 -8.17 -7.84
C ALA A 61 -0.37 -8.60 -8.78
N GLY A 62 -1.62 -8.29 -8.41
CA GLY A 62 -2.79 -8.60 -9.24
C GLY A 62 -2.76 -7.89 -10.58
N ALA A 63 -2.37 -6.62 -10.59
CA ALA A 63 -2.26 -5.84 -11.82
C ALA A 63 -1.19 -6.42 -12.75
N GLU A 64 -0.03 -6.77 -12.18
CA GLU A 64 1.07 -7.35 -12.97
C GLU A 64 0.68 -8.70 -13.56
N ALA A 65 -0.11 -9.49 -12.84
CA ALA A 65 -0.57 -10.79 -13.32
C ALA A 65 -1.69 -10.67 -14.35
N ALA A 66 -2.45 -9.57 -14.35
CA ALA A 66 -3.64 -9.43 -15.20
C ALA A 66 -3.34 -9.37 -16.69
N GLY A 67 -2.26 -8.69 -17.07
CA GLY A 67 -1.84 -8.61 -18.47
C GLY A 67 -2.67 -7.70 -19.36
N LEU A 68 -3.86 -7.29 -18.94
CA LEU A 68 -4.75 -6.43 -19.72
C LEU A 68 -4.77 -5.01 -19.11
N TYR A 69 -4.70 -4.02 -19.99
CA TYR A 69 -4.66 -2.63 -19.60
C TYR A 69 -5.82 -2.24 -18.67
N ASP A 70 -7.04 -2.62 -19.05
CA ASP A 70 -8.24 -2.25 -18.29
C ASP A 70 -8.19 -2.83 -16.87
N LEU A 71 -7.76 -4.07 -16.72
CA LEU A 71 -7.64 -4.72 -15.42
C LEU A 71 -6.53 -4.08 -14.58
N LYS A 72 -5.43 -3.70 -15.23
CA LYS A 72 -4.35 -2.98 -14.55
C LYS A 72 -4.84 -1.63 -14.03
N MET A 73 -5.64 -0.91 -14.82
CA MET A 73 -6.18 0.37 -14.41
C MET A 73 -7.20 0.23 -13.30
N GLU A 74 -8.01 -0.82 -13.30
CA GLU A 74 -8.92 -1.10 -12.19
C GLU A 74 -8.16 -1.32 -10.88
N ASN A 75 -7.11 -2.14 -10.93
CA ASN A 75 -6.27 -2.38 -9.75
C ASN A 75 -5.59 -1.10 -9.29
N ALA A 76 -5.11 -0.29 -10.24
CA ALA A 76 -4.47 0.99 -9.91
C ALA A 76 -5.43 1.93 -9.19
N ALA A 77 -6.70 1.96 -9.60
CA ALA A 77 -7.72 2.79 -8.94
C ALA A 77 -7.95 2.35 -7.48
N ILE A 78 -7.97 1.04 -7.24
CA ILE A 78 -8.12 0.48 -5.89
C ILE A 78 -6.91 0.87 -5.03
N ILE A 79 -5.71 0.75 -5.58
CA ILE A 79 -4.47 1.12 -4.87
C ILE A 79 -4.49 2.59 -4.49
N ARG A 80 -4.86 3.46 -5.43
CA ARG A 80 -4.89 4.91 -5.19
C ARG A 80 -5.86 5.26 -4.07
N LYS A 81 -7.04 4.64 -4.07
CA LYS A 81 -8.02 4.84 -3.01
C LYS A 81 -7.48 4.36 -1.66
N ALA A 82 -6.88 3.18 -1.63
CA ALA A 82 -6.34 2.60 -0.39
C ALA A 82 -5.24 3.51 0.19
N ALA A 83 -4.33 4.02 -0.64
CA ALA A 83 -3.27 4.90 -0.19
C ALA A 83 -3.83 6.22 0.39
N ARG A 84 -4.83 6.80 -0.29
CA ARG A 84 -5.48 8.01 0.18
C ARG A 84 -6.19 7.78 1.50
N ASP A 85 -6.95 6.69 1.61
CA ASP A 85 -7.68 6.36 2.83
C ASP A 85 -6.72 6.12 3.98
N LEU A 86 -5.61 5.46 3.72
CA LEU A 86 -4.58 5.20 4.74
C LEU A 86 -3.97 6.52 5.24
N MET A 87 -3.76 7.49 4.36
CA MET A 87 -3.28 8.82 4.74
C MET A 87 -4.28 9.52 5.68
N VAL A 88 -5.56 9.47 5.34
CA VAL A 88 -6.64 10.05 6.17
C VAL A 88 -6.67 9.35 7.54
N GLN A 89 -6.48 8.04 7.57
CA GLN A 89 -6.50 7.27 8.81
C GLN A 89 -5.38 7.68 9.78
N GLN A 90 -4.21 8.09 9.25
CA GLN A 90 -3.14 8.59 10.10
C GLN A 90 -3.56 9.88 10.82
N HIS A 91 -4.26 10.77 10.12
CA HIS A 91 -4.81 11.98 10.75
C HIS A 91 -5.86 11.63 11.80
N SER A 92 -6.69 10.63 11.53
CA SER A 92 -7.72 10.19 12.47
C SER A 92 -7.11 9.66 13.76
N LEU A 93 -6.01 8.89 13.66
CA LEU A 93 -5.31 8.40 14.84
C LEU A 93 -4.84 9.56 15.72
N ASP A 94 -4.25 10.58 15.11
CA ASP A 94 -3.78 11.75 15.83
C ASP A 94 -4.95 12.48 16.52
N MET A 95 -6.03 12.71 15.78
CA MET A 95 -7.22 13.41 16.29
C MET A 95 -7.86 12.68 17.48
N PHE A 96 -7.81 11.36 17.50
CA PHE A 96 -8.46 10.57 18.55
C PHE A 96 -7.49 10.12 19.66
N GLY A 97 -6.35 10.82 19.77
CA GLY A 97 -5.49 10.70 20.93
C GLY A 97 -4.50 9.56 20.91
N PHE A 98 -4.15 9.01 19.75
CA PHE A 98 -3.13 7.99 19.67
C PHE A 98 -1.78 8.59 20.12
N GLU A 99 -1.10 7.93 21.05
CA GLU A 99 0.10 8.47 21.69
C GLU A 99 1.33 8.51 20.79
N TYR A 100 1.41 7.60 19.83
CA TYR A 100 2.63 7.39 19.03
C TYR A 100 2.52 8.05 17.67
N VAL A 101 2.23 9.35 17.66
CA VAL A 101 1.98 10.12 16.44
C VAL A 101 3.18 10.18 15.49
N GLU A 102 4.39 10.04 16.03
CA GLU A 102 5.60 10.01 15.19
C GLU A 102 5.59 8.82 14.22
N TYR A 103 4.97 7.71 14.59
CA TYR A 103 4.83 6.57 13.67
C TYR A 103 3.86 6.88 12.55
N CYS A 104 2.81 7.68 12.85
CA CYS A 104 1.87 8.12 11.83
C CYS A 104 2.57 8.99 10.79
N GLN A 105 3.50 9.82 11.22
CA GLN A 105 4.28 10.65 10.30
C GLN A 105 5.16 9.77 9.39
N ILE A 106 5.75 8.71 9.93
CA ILE A 106 6.54 7.78 9.14
C ILE A 106 5.68 7.17 8.04
N VAL A 107 4.46 6.70 8.37
CA VAL A 107 3.55 6.14 7.38
C VAL A 107 3.20 7.17 6.31
N SER A 108 2.90 8.39 6.72
CA SER A 108 2.56 9.48 5.79
C SER A 108 3.70 9.75 4.81
N ASP A 109 4.93 9.78 5.30
CA ASP A 109 6.11 10.00 4.45
C ASP A 109 6.30 8.84 3.47
N LEU A 110 6.11 7.60 3.93
CA LEU A 110 6.21 6.41 3.09
C LEU A 110 5.12 6.40 2.01
N ILE A 111 3.91 6.85 2.34
CA ILE A 111 2.82 6.94 1.37
C ILE A 111 3.17 7.95 0.28
N GLU A 112 3.81 9.06 0.62
CA GLU A 112 4.24 10.03 -0.40
C GLU A 112 5.29 9.44 -1.33
N GLU A 113 6.25 8.67 -0.80
CA GLU A 113 7.23 7.96 -1.63
C GLU A 113 6.52 6.92 -2.51
N TYR A 114 5.55 6.20 -1.95
CA TYR A 114 4.75 5.22 -2.68
C TYR A 114 4.01 5.89 -3.84
N ARG A 115 3.43 7.06 -3.59
CA ARG A 115 2.68 7.80 -4.60
C ARG A 115 3.54 8.14 -5.81
N LEU A 116 4.77 8.57 -5.59
CA LEU A 116 5.70 8.89 -6.69
C LEU A 116 6.04 7.64 -7.51
N LEU A 117 6.29 6.52 -6.84
CA LEU A 117 6.55 5.24 -7.51
C LEU A 117 5.31 4.76 -8.27
N PHE A 118 4.13 5.00 -7.72
CA PHE A 118 2.86 4.63 -8.33
C PHE A 118 2.64 5.37 -9.66
N ILE A 119 2.92 6.67 -9.68
CA ILE A 119 2.78 7.48 -10.89
C ILE A 119 3.65 6.90 -12.01
N ASP A 120 4.91 6.59 -11.70
CA ASP A 120 5.83 6.01 -12.68
C ASP A 120 5.36 4.65 -13.15
N TRP A 121 4.85 3.84 -12.23
CA TRP A 121 4.36 2.49 -12.54
C TRP A 121 3.18 2.53 -13.50
N VAL A 122 2.19 3.39 -13.21
CA VAL A 122 1.00 3.54 -14.08
C VAL A 122 1.40 4.09 -15.45
N ALA A 123 2.36 5.01 -15.49
CA ALA A 123 2.83 5.59 -16.76
C ALA A 123 3.44 4.53 -17.68
N GLY A 124 3.92 3.42 -17.11
CA GLY A 124 4.49 2.32 -17.87
C GLY A 124 3.47 1.29 -18.40
N PHE A 125 2.19 1.48 -18.12
CA PHE A 125 1.18 0.53 -18.59
C PHE A 125 1.04 0.60 -20.11
N ASP A 126 1.05 -0.59 -20.74
CA ASP A 126 0.88 -0.71 -22.17
C ASP A 126 -0.60 -0.85 -22.49
N LYS A 127 -1.10 0.02 -23.36
CA LYS A 127 -2.51 0.02 -23.77
C LYS A 127 -2.84 -1.03 -24.82
N ASN A 128 -1.84 -1.63 -25.41
CA ASN A 128 -2.06 -2.63 -26.47
C ASN A 128 -2.42 -4.00 -25.94
#